data_a29fa586e0c0e113fc0f18728f524c72
#
_entry.id   a29fa586e0c0e113fc0f18728f524c72
#
_cell.length_a   1.000
_cell.length_b   1.000
_cell.length_c   1.000
_cell.angle_alpha   90.00
_cell.angle_beta   90.00
_cell.angle_gamma   90.00
#
_symmetry.space_group_name_H-M   'P 1'
#
loop_
_entity.id
_entity.type
_entity.pdbx_description
1 polymer ?
#
loop_
_entity_poly.entity_id
_entity_poly.type
_entity_poly.pdbx_seq_one_letter_code
_entity_poly.pdbx_strand_id
1 'polypeptide(L)'
;SGQTDYKKLLPSAAFTWEVTPDISTYISYAKGFETPTFTEMAYPTEGTAGINFALKPSTSDNYELGLKAQNRLGNFSAAVFQSNTQDDIVSAGTLNGRATYQNADKTLRQGVELSWNKKLWTNLTAQASYSFLDATFDADIPNTDPKKIIQSGNYIPGIAKNQAFVSFGWLPEQGFNAGVDVRYMDKIYVDDLNTDTAPSYTVTSMNVGYIWKNNDWKVRSFARVDNLFDKNYVGSVIVNDGNSRFFEPADGINWSAGLSVTKQF
;
A
#
# COMPACT_ATOMS: atom_id res chain seq x y z
N SER A 1 24.57 24.31 -12.59
CA SER A 1 23.14 24.69 -12.60
C SER A 1 22.52 24.28 -13.91
N GLY A 2 21.37 23.64 -13.89
CA GLY A 2 20.61 23.23 -15.05
C GLY A 2 19.12 23.48 -14.80
N GLN A 3 18.35 23.51 -15.88
CA GLN A 3 16.89 23.63 -15.87
C GLN A 3 16.34 22.49 -16.71
N THR A 4 15.23 21.92 -16.29
CA THR A 4 14.48 20.94 -17.06
C THR A 4 13.01 21.29 -17.01
N ASP A 5 12.33 21.16 -18.14
CA ASP A 5 10.89 21.41 -18.30
C ASP A 5 10.20 20.15 -18.79
N TYR A 6 9.07 19.81 -18.19
CA TYR A 6 8.29 18.64 -18.56
C TYR A 6 6.89 19.06 -19.00
N LYS A 7 6.42 18.52 -20.12
CA LYS A 7 5.05 18.72 -20.62
C LYS A 7 4.50 17.41 -21.17
N LYS A 8 3.28 17.05 -20.77
CA LYS A 8 2.61 15.82 -21.23
C LYS A 8 1.10 16.04 -21.32
N LEU A 9 0.48 15.54 -22.38
CA LEU A 9 -0.96 15.42 -22.49
C LEU A 9 -1.40 14.13 -21.75
N LEU A 10 -2.37 14.24 -20.85
CA LEU A 10 -2.84 13.15 -19.98
C LEU A 10 -4.34 12.89 -20.24
N PRO A 11 -4.71 12.20 -21.31
CA PRO A 11 -6.09 11.84 -21.57
C PRO A 11 -6.58 10.86 -20.50
N SER A 12 -7.85 11.01 -20.14
CA SER A 12 -8.57 10.06 -19.30
C SER A 12 -10.01 9.94 -19.76
N ALA A 13 -10.58 8.75 -19.62
CA ALA A 13 -11.98 8.48 -19.91
C ALA A 13 -12.50 7.43 -18.93
N ALA A 14 -13.75 7.59 -18.50
CA ALA A 14 -14.44 6.61 -17.69
C ALA A 14 -15.89 6.50 -18.15
N PHE A 15 -16.40 5.27 -18.06
CA PHE A 15 -17.81 4.98 -18.30
C PHE A 15 -18.35 4.19 -17.11
N THR A 16 -19.45 4.67 -16.55
CA THR A 16 -20.15 4.00 -15.45
C THR A 16 -21.54 3.61 -15.92
N TRP A 17 -21.92 2.38 -15.63
CA TRP A 17 -23.24 1.84 -15.91
C TRP A 17 -23.92 1.39 -14.61
N GLU A 18 -25.06 1.98 -14.32
CA GLU A 18 -25.95 1.55 -13.24
C GLU A 18 -26.77 0.37 -13.73
N VAL A 19 -26.31 -0.85 -13.39
CA VAL A 19 -26.97 -2.10 -13.79
C VAL A 19 -28.32 -2.25 -13.08
N THR A 20 -28.37 -1.86 -11.82
CA THR A 20 -29.57 -1.73 -10.96
C THR A 20 -29.36 -0.54 -10.02
N PRO A 21 -30.41 -0.08 -9.29
CA PRO A 21 -30.23 0.96 -8.27
C PRO A 21 -29.16 0.65 -7.20
N ASP A 22 -28.88 -0.62 -6.99
CA ASP A 22 -27.97 -1.11 -5.96
C ASP A 22 -26.62 -1.60 -6.52
N ILE A 23 -26.45 -1.64 -7.85
CA ILE A 23 -25.26 -2.20 -8.50
C ILE A 23 -24.82 -1.30 -9.63
N SER A 24 -23.59 -0.83 -9.57
CA SER A 24 -22.93 -0.12 -10.66
C SER A 24 -21.62 -0.80 -11.06
N THR A 25 -21.31 -0.74 -12.35
CA THR A 25 -20.02 -1.15 -12.92
C THR A 25 -19.38 0.02 -13.61
N TYR A 26 -18.07 0.00 -13.71
CA TYR A 26 -17.33 1.03 -14.45
C TYR A 26 -16.11 0.43 -15.14
N ILE A 27 -15.74 1.09 -16.22
CA ILE A 27 -14.44 0.91 -16.89
C ILE A 27 -13.77 2.26 -16.98
N SER A 28 -12.49 2.32 -16.72
CA SER A 28 -11.71 3.54 -16.85
C SER A 28 -10.38 3.31 -17.52
N TYR A 29 -9.93 4.33 -18.20
CA TYR A 29 -8.59 4.48 -18.73
C TYR A 29 -8.04 5.83 -18.33
N ALA A 30 -6.78 5.88 -17.89
CA ALA A 30 -6.10 7.13 -17.62
C ALA A 30 -4.61 7.03 -17.95
N LYS A 31 -4.09 8.06 -18.63
CA LYS A 31 -2.65 8.21 -18.78
C LYS A 31 -2.07 8.91 -17.58
N GLY A 32 -1.04 8.31 -16.96
CA GLY A 32 -0.27 8.87 -15.85
C GLY A 32 1.03 9.48 -16.34
N PHE A 33 1.54 10.44 -15.56
CA PHE A 33 2.83 11.08 -15.80
C PHE A 33 3.43 11.50 -14.47
N GLU A 34 4.67 11.08 -14.22
CA GLU A 34 5.42 11.41 -13.01
C GLU A 34 6.77 12.00 -13.40
N THR A 35 7.09 13.17 -12.87
CA THR A 35 8.39 13.79 -13.05
C THR A 35 9.33 13.39 -11.93
N PRO A 36 10.63 13.21 -12.21
CA PRO A 36 11.60 13.00 -11.14
C PRO A 36 11.55 14.13 -10.12
N THR A 37 11.58 13.78 -8.84
CA THR A 37 11.71 14.73 -7.76
C THR A 37 13.16 15.21 -7.60
N PHE A 38 13.37 16.31 -6.89
CA PHE A 38 14.73 16.78 -6.58
C PHE A 38 15.54 15.76 -5.78
N THR A 39 14.89 14.98 -4.92
CA THR A 39 15.54 13.91 -4.14
C THR A 39 16.02 12.78 -5.04
N GLU A 40 15.23 12.37 -5.99
CA GLU A 40 15.59 11.31 -6.95
C GLU A 40 16.69 11.74 -7.91
N MET A 41 16.68 13.01 -8.32
CA MET A 41 17.75 13.59 -9.15
C MET A 41 19.01 13.98 -8.37
N ALA A 42 18.98 13.98 -7.04
CA ALA A 42 20.05 14.57 -6.22
C ALA A 42 21.42 13.91 -6.43
N TYR A 43 21.43 12.60 -6.76
CA TYR A 43 22.67 11.83 -6.89
C TYR A 43 22.63 10.91 -8.12
N PRO A 44 23.58 11.08 -9.06
CA PRO A 44 23.75 10.13 -10.16
C PRO A 44 24.17 8.75 -9.67
N THR A 45 23.74 7.70 -10.35
CA THR A 45 24.07 6.30 -10.04
C THR A 45 25.56 5.99 -10.21
N GLU A 46 26.28 6.75 -11.01
CA GLU A 46 27.71 6.59 -11.28
C GLU A 46 28.63 7.27 -10.26
N GLY A 47 28.09 7.84 -9.19
CA GLY A 47 28.86 8.47 -8.12
C GLY A 47 29.51 9.81 -8.49
N THR A 48 29.16 10.39 -9.63
CA THR A 48 29.60 11.72 -10.04
C THR A 48 28.90 12.80 -9.18
N ALA A 49 29.57 13.94 -8.98
CA ALA A 49 28.93 15.06 -8.29
C ALA A 49 27.95 15.79 -9.21
N GLY A 50 26.77 16.15 -8.68
CA GLY A 50 25.79 16.95 -9.41
C GLY A 50 24.39 16.35 -9.42
N ILE A 51 23.52 16.96 -10.22
CA ILE A 51 22.13 16.54 -10.38
C ILE A 51 22.05 15.56 -11.54
N ASN A 52 21.31 14.47 -11.37
CA ASN A 52 21.05 13.46 -12.40
C ASN A 52 19.95 13.96 -13.37
N PHE A 53 20.34 14.76 -14.35
CA PHE A 53 19.43 15.20 -15.41
C PHE A 53 19.10 14.11 -16.44
N ALA A 54 19.78 12.96 -16.39
CA ALA A 54 19.50 11.84 -17.27
C ALA A 54 18.24 11.04 -16.84
N LEU A 55 17.80 11.24 -15.58
CA LEU A 55 16.59 10.59 -15.08
C LEU A 55 15.37 11.16 -15.80
N LYS A 56 14.67 10.29 -16.51
CA LYS A 56 13.50 10.64 -17.33
C LYS A 56 12.23 10.63 -16.50
N PRO A 57 11.21 11.41 -16.87
CA PRO A 57 9.87 11.28 -16.31
C PRO A 57 9.23 9.97 -16.75
N SER A 58 8.49 9.34 -15.86
CA SER A 58 7.73 8.13 -16.15
C SER A 58 6.36 8.44 -16.77
N THR A 59 5.85 7.51 -17.56
CA THR A 59 4.48 7.58 -18.11
C THR A 59 3.81 6.23 -17.94
N SER A 60 2.52 6.24 -17.56
CA SER A 60 1.75 5.01 -17.42
C SER A 60 0.45 5.04 -18.21
N ASP A 61 0.02 3.88 -18.66
CA ASP A 61 -1.31 3.61 -19.18
C ASP A 61 -2.04 2.72 -18.19
N ASN A 62 -3.11 3.26 -17.58
CA ASN A 62 -3.83 2.65 -16.48
C ASN A 62 -5.23 2.24 -16.94
N TYR A 63 -5.59 0.99 -16.75
CA TYR A 63 -6.89 0.41 -17.07
C TYR A 63 -7.50 -0.16 -15.81
N GLU A 64 -8.77 0.07 -15.60
CA GLU A 64 -9.50 -0.47 -14.46
C GLU A 64 -10.92 -0.83 -14.86
N LEU A 65 -11.38 -2.00 -14.39
CA LEU A 65 -12.77 -2.45 -14.45
C LEU A 65 -13.23 -2.72 -13.02
N GLY A 66 -14.31 -2.09 -12.61
CA GLY A 66 -14.80 -2.23 -11.24
C GLY A 66 -16.30 -2.44 -11.15
N LEU A 67 -16.70 -2.95 -9.99
CA LEU A 67 -18.08 -3.16 -9.58
C LEU A 67 -18.26 -2.63 -8.17
N LYS A 68 -19.37 -1.92 -7.95
CA LYS A 68 -19.83 -1.51 -6.62
C LYS A 68 -21.26 -1.99 -6.42
N ALA A 69 -21.54 -2.59 -5.26
CA ALA A 69 -22.87 -3.06 -4.91
C ALA A 69 -23.20 -2.68 -3.48
N GLN A 70 -24.41 -2.20 -3.27
CA GLN A 70 -24.96 -1.90 -1.96
C GLN A 70 -26.30 -2.61 -1.80
N ASN A 71 -26.35 -3.61 -0.93
CA ASN A 71 -27.56 -4.43 -0.74
C ASN A 71 -27.66 -4.95 0.70
N ARG A 72 -28.62 -5.84 0.95
CA ARG A 72 -28.82 -6.43 2.29
C ARG A 72 -27.61 -7.20 2.83
N LEU A 73 -26.70 -7.66 1.95
CA LEU A 73 -25.48 -8.38 2.34
C LEU A 73 -24.33 -7.42 2.69
N GLY A 74 -24.50 -6.12 2.48
CA GLY A 74 -23.52 -5.08 2.78
C GLY A 74 -23.13 -4.27 1.55
N ASN A 75 -22.06 -3.49 1.71
CA ASN A 75 -21.44 -2.74 0.63
C ASN A 75 -20.23 -3.54 0.14
N PHE A 76 -20.17 -3.77 -1.17
CA PHE A 76 -19.10 -4.48 -1.83
C PHE A 76 -18.42 -3.55 -2.84
N SER A 77 -17.12 -3.65 -2.96
CA SER A 77 -16.42 -3.18 -4.15
C SER A 77 -15.44 -4.23 -4.63
N ALA A 78 -15.33 -4.37 -5.93
CA ALA A 78 -14.35 -5.22 -6.59
C ALA A 78 -13.77 -4.45 -7.76
N ALA A 79 -12.46 -4.51 -7.96
CA ALA A 79 -11.79 -3.93 -9.10
C ALA A 79 -10.71 -4.89 -9.60
N VAL A 80 -10.52 -4.92 -10.91
CA VAL A 80 -9.34 -5.47 -11.57
C VAL A 80 -8.67 -4.36 -12.33
N PHE A 81 -7.35 -4.28 -12.23
CA PHE A 81 -6.61 -3.19 -12.85
C PHE A 81 -5.30 -3.68 -13.47
N GLN A 82 -4.82 -2.89 -14.42
CA GLN A 82 -3.50 -3.03 -15.02
C GLN A 82 -2.91 -1.65 -15.29
N SER A 83 -1.65 -1.48 -14.92
CA SER A 83 -0.84 -0.30 -15.19
C SER A 83 0.45 -0.71 -15.90
N ASN A 84 0.63 -0.22 -17.13
CA ASN A 84 1.86 -0.39 -17.89
C ASN A 84 2.64 0.92 -17.79
N THR A 85 3.81 0.89 -17.18
CA THR A 85 4.63 2.09 -16.98
C THR A 85 5.90 2.01 -17.84
N GLN A 86 6.24 3.10 -18.48
CA GLN A 86 7.48 3.30 -19.24
C GLN A 86 8.37 4.30 -18.51
N ASP A 87 9.68 4.07 -18.53
CA ASP A 87 10.69 4.86 -17.83
C ASP A 87 10.37 5.00 -16.31
N ASP A 88 9.86 3.92 -15.68
CA ASP A 88 9.47 3.92 -14.25
C ASP A 88 10.67 4.31 -13.38
N ILE A 89 10.46 5.19 -12.40
CA ILE A 89 11.53 5.66 -11.53
C ILE A 89 11.64 4.70 -10.34
N VAL A 90 12.73 3.94 -10.31
CA VAL A 90 12.96 2.92 -9.30
C VAL A 90 14.27 3.18 -8.54
N SER A 91 14.37 2.64 -7.33
CA SER A 91 15.59 2.72 -6.54
C SER A 91 16.72 1.98 -7.24
N ALA A 92 17.86 2.62 -7.44
CA ALA A 92 19.11 1.98 -7.90
C ALA A 92 19.99 1.56 -6.72
N GLY A 93 19.48 1.64 -5.50
CA GLY A 93 20.20 1.31 -4.27
C GLY A 93 20.86 2.50 -3.61
N THR A 94 21.84 2.19 -2.76
CA THR A 94 22.57 3.18 -1.97
C THR A 94 24.03 3.25 -2.39
N LEU A 95 24.48 4.42 -2.81
CA LEU A 95 25.88 4.68 -3.14
C LEU A 95 26.48 5.69 -2.15
N ASN A 96 27.54 5.32 -1.44
CA ASN A 96 28.19 6.17 -0.42
C ASN A 96 27.21 6.74 0.64
N GLY A 97 26.26 5.91 1.10
CA GLY A 97 25.24 6.28 2.07
C GLY A 97 24.10 7.17 1.52
N ARG A 98 23.98 7.31 0.20
CA ARG A 98 22.98 8.14 -0.46
C ARG A 98 22.11 7.29 -1.39
N ALA A 99 20.80 7.45 -1.29
CA ALA A 99 19.86 6.79 -2.20
C ALA A 99 20.06 7.32 -3.64
N THR A 100 20.10 6.41 -4.59
CA THR A 100 20.18 6.69 -6.02
C THR A 100 19.00 6.10 -6.75
N TYR A 101 18.62 6.67 -7.88
CA TYR A 101 17.46 6.28 -8.67
C TYR A 101 17.82 6.13 -10.14
N GLN A 102 17.10 5.25 -10.82
CA GLN A 102 17.25 4.99 -12.25
C GLN A 102 15.88 4.79 -12.90
N ASN A 103 15.81 4.88 -14.21
CA ASN A 103 14.63 4.46 -14.93
C ASN A 103 14.67 2.95 -15.21
N ALA A 104 13.60 2.25 -14.83
CA ALA A 104 13.27 0.95 -15.39
C ALA A 104 12.54 1.19 -16.71
N ASP A 105 12.98 0.54 -17.78
CA ASP A 105 12.45 0.76 -19.14
C ASP A 105 10.95 0.49 -19.19
N LYS A 106 10.53 -0.63 -18.59
CA LYS A 106 9.11 -1.01 -18.45
C LYS A 106 8.84 -1.70 -17.13
N THR A 107 7.72 -1.37 -16.53
CA THR A 107 7.15 -2.12 -15.41
C THR A 107 5.67 -2.39 -15.65
N LEU A 108 5.21 -3.52 -15.10
CA LEU A 108 3.82 -3.95 -15.14
C LEU A 108 3.31 -4.08 -13.70
N ARG A 109 2.16 -3.49 -13.43
CA ARG A 109 1.41 -3.70 -12.21
C ARG A 109 0.00 -4.13 -12.58
N GLN A 110 -0.42 -5.29 -12.10
CA GLN A 110 -1.78 -5.80 -12.33
C GLN A 110 -2.31 -6.42 -11.06
N GLY A 111 -3.61 -6.32 -10.86
CA GLY A 111 -4.13 -6.79 -9.59
C GLY A 111 -5.64 -6.83 -9.50
N VAL A 112 -6.06 -7.27 -8.32
CA VAL A 112 -7.46 -7.37 -7.90
C VAL A 112 -7.60 -6.75 -6.53
N GLU A 113 -8.60 -5.91 -6.36
CA GLU A 113 -8.97 -5.34 -5.07
C GLU A 113 -10.42 -5.71 -4.75
N LEU A 114 -10.63 -6.21 -3.53
CA LEU A 114 -11.93 -6.56 -3.02
C LEU A 114 -12.14 -5.87 -1.67
N SER A 115 -13.31 -5.29 -1.46
CA SER A 115 -13.70 -4.82 -0.14
C SER A 115 -15.17 -5.15 0.15
N TRP A 116 -15.44 -5.38 1.40
CA TRP A 116 -16.77 -5.59 1.92
C TRP A 116 -16.89 -4.96 3.30
N ASN A 117 -18.02 -4.29 3.55
CA ASN A 117 -18.38 -3.82 4.87
C ASN A 117 -19.88 -3.98 5.12
N LYS A 118 -20.23 -4.31 6.35
CA LYS A 118 -21.61 -4.51 6.74
C LYS A 118 -21.85 -4.16 8.20
N LYS A 119 -22.98 -3.52 8.46
CA LYS A 119 -23.56 -3.48 9.79
C LYS A 119 -24.38 -4.77 10.01
N LEU A 120 -23.82 -5.72 10.73
CA LEU A 120 -24.41 -7.02 10.98
C LEU A 120 -25.64 -6.93 11.90
N TRP A 121 -25.51 -6.13 12.98
CA TRP A 121 -26.57 -5.75 13.90
C TRP A 121 -26.45 -4.27 14.27
N THR A 122 -27.38 -3.77 15.09
CA THR A 122 -27.42 -2.36 15.48
C THR A 122 -26.06 -1.77 15.90
N ASN A 123 -25.25 -2.58 16.59
CA ASN A 123 -23.96 -2.15 17.14
C ASN A 123 -22.76 -2.95 16.62
N LEU A 124 -22.99 -3.98 15.79
CA LEU A 124 -21.93 -4.84 15.28
C LEU A 124 -21.67 -4.53 13.82
N THR A 125 -20.44 -4.22 13.51
CA THR A 125 -19.94 -4.02 12.14
C THR A 125 -18.88 -5.07 11.79
N ALA A 126 -18.82 -5.45 10.54
CA ALA A 126 -17.75 -6.27 9.98
C ALA A 126 -17.19 -5.59 8.75
N GLN A 127 -15.88 -5.73 8.56
CA GLN A 127 -15.15 -5.26 7.38
C GLN A 127 -14.19 -6.35 6.93
N ALA A 128 -14.02 -6.51 5.62
CA ALA A 128 -13.00 -7.34 5.02
C ALA A 128 -12.45 -6.66 3.78
N SER A 129 -11.16 -6.75 3.57
CA SER A 129 -10.52 -6.34 2.32
C SER A 129 -9.45 -7.33 1.93
N TYR A 130 -9.26 -7.47 0.63
CA TYR A 130 -8.20 -8.27 0.04
C TYR A 130 -7.65 -7.55 -1.18
N SER A 131 -6.33 -7.52 -1.29
CA SER A 131 -5.61 -6.99 -2.45
C SER A 131 -4.61 -8.03 -2.93
N PHE A 132 -4.67 -8.31 -4.22
CA PHE A 132 -3.65 -9.03 -4.96
C PHE A 132 -2.99 -8.05 -5.92
N LEU A 133 -1.66 -7.92 -5.84
CA LEU A 133 -0.87 -7.05 -6.70
C LEU A 133 0.33 -7.81 -7.25
N ASP A 134 0.35 -8.03 -8.54
CA ASP A 134 1.50 -8.56 -9.27
C ASP A 134 2.24 -7.39 -9.91
N ALA A 135 3.39 -7.05 -9.36
CA ALA A 135 4.20 -5.90 -9.79
C ALA A 135 5.59 -6.39 -10.21
N THR A 136 5.91 -6.27 -11.48
CA THR A 136 7.14 -6.82 -12.06
C THR A 136 7.84 -5.83 -12.98
N PHE A 137 9.14 -6.02 -13.14
CA PHE A 137 9.88 -5.44 -14.25
C PHE A 137 9.47 -6.16 -15.55
N ASP A 138 9.08 -5.43 -16.58
CA ASP A 138 8.62 -5.97 -17.87
C ASP A 138 9.71 -5.85 -18.97
N ALA A 139 10.92 -5.43 -18.58
CA ALA A 139 12.11 -5.40 -19.41
C ALA A 139 13.35 -5.61 -18.55
N ASP A 140 14.40 -6.16 -19.15
CA ASP A 140 15.70 -6.28 -18.48
C ASP A 140 16.29 -4.89 -18.23
N ILE A 141 16.82 -4.66 -17.03
CA ILE A 141 17.62 -3.48 -16.72
C ILE A 141 19.09 -3.90 -16.80
N PRO A 142 19.84 -3.43 -17.79
CA PRO A 142 21.20 -3.83 -18.00
C PRO A 142 22.12 -3.32 -16.89
N ASN A 143 23.15 -4.12 -16.58
CA ASN A 143 24.23 -3.73 -15.67
C ASN A 143 25.57 -4.19 -16.26
N THR A 144 26.64 -3.47 -15.95
CA THR A 144 28.01 -3.85 -16.34
C THR A 144 28.46 -5.17 -15.70
N ASP A 145 27.96 -5.46 -14.50
CA ASP A 145 28.10 -6.77 -13.85
C ASP A 145 26.92 -7.66 -14.25
N PRO A 146 27.16 -8.77 -14.98
CA PRO A 146 26.09 -9.68 -15.40
C PRO A 146 25.26 -10.27 -14.24
N LYS A 147 25.83 -10.34 -13.04
CA LYS A 147 25.13 -10.82 -11.83
C LYS A 147 24.15 -9.80 -11.25
N LYS A 148 24.21 -8.56 -11.73
CA LYS A 148 23.35 -7.45 -11.29
C LYS A 148 22.36 -7.01 -12.36
N ILE A 149 22.22 -7.77 -13.43
CA ILE A 149 21.17 -7.54 -14.42
C ILE A 149 19.83 -7.88 -13.76
N ILE A 150 18.92 -6.91 -13.71
CA ILE A 150 17.55 -7.14 -13.26
C ILE A 150 16.81 -7.74 -14.44
N GLN A 151 16.29 -8.94 -14.27
CA GLN A 151 15.63 -9.67 -15.35
C GLN A 151 14.14 -9.27 -15.45
N SER A 152 13.64 -9.25 -16.66
CA SER A 152 12.20 -9.19 -16.90
C SER A 152 11.50 -10.34 -16.16
N GLY A 153 10.40 -10.02 -15.46
CA GLY A 153 9.68 -10.95 -14.61
C GLY A 153 10.09 -10.91 -13.13
N ASN A 154 11.21 -10.27 -12.77
CA ASN A 154 11.52 -10.02 -11.35
C ASN A 154 10.46 -9.12 -10.73
N TYR A 155 10.09 -9.43 -9.48
CA TYR A 155 9.16 -8.61 -8.70
C TYR A 155 9.81 -7.29 -8.28
N ILE A 156 9.04 -6.22 -8.35
CA ILE A 156 9.44 -4.93 -7.79
C ILE A 156 9.49 -5.08 -6.26
N PRO A 157 10.63 -4.81 -5.61
CA PRO A 157 10.78 -5.02 -4.18
C PRO A 157 9.96 -4.03 -3.35
N GLY A 158 9.78 -4.35 -2.07
CA GLY A 158 8.98 -3.52 -1.16
C GLY A 158 7.46 -3.72 -1.27
N ILE A 159 7.01 -4.61 -2.16
CA ILE A 159 5.58 -4.85 -2.45
C ILE A 159 5.19 -6.26 -2.03
N ALA A 160 4.16 -6.38 -1.19
CA ALA A 160 3.55 -7.67 -0.86
C ALA A 160 2.53 -8.05 -1.94
N LYS A 161 2.60 -9.29 -2.45
CA LYS A 161 1.71 -9.78 -3.51
C LYS A 161 0.27 -9.94 -3.03
N ASN A 162 0.08 -10.43 -1.81
CA ASN A 162 -1.23 -10.62 -1.21
C ASN A 162 -1.32 -9.88 0.11
N GLN A 163 -2.40 -9.15 0.31
CA GLN A 163 -2.71 -8.49 1.57
C GLN A 163 -4.17 -8.74 1.91
N ALA A 164 -4.46 -9.00 3.18
CA ALA A 164 -5.82 -9.17 3.64
C ALA A 164 -6.01 -8.49 5.00
N PHE A 165 -7.20 -7.97 5.20
CA PHE A 165 -7.63 -7.36 6.46
C PHE A 165 -9.05 -7.79 6.77
N VAL A 166 -9.30 -8.17 8.02
CA VAL A 166 -10.63 -8.45 8.54
C VAL A 166 -10.80 -7.77 9.89
N SER A 167 -11.93 -7.12 10.10
CA SER A 167 -12.25 -6.45 11.36
C SER A 167 -13.69 -6.73 11.78
N PHE A 168 -13.89 -6.91 13.08
CA PHE A 168 -15.20 -6.93 13.72
C PHE A 168 -15.21 -5.91 14.85
N GLY A 169 -16.23 -5.07 14.88
CA GLY A 169 -16.38 -4.03 15.88
C GLY A 169 -17.78 -4.01 16.49
N TRP A 170 -17.85 -4.17 17.81
CA TRP A 170 -19.04 -3.94 18.61
C TRP A 170 -18.96 -2.56 19.23
N LEU A 171 -19.80 -1.64 18.79
CA LEU A 171 -19.79 -0.24 19.22
C LEU A 171 -21.21 0.26 19.54
N PRO A 172 -21.74 0.02 20.73
CA PRO A 172 -23.01 0.57 21.20
C PRO A 172 -22.87 2.07 21.49
N GLU A 173 -24.01 2.77 21.54
CA GLU A 173 -24.03 4.18 21.92
C GLU A 173 -23.56 4.41 23.36
N GLN A 174 -23.82 3.45 24.24
CA GLN A 174 -23.42 3.43 25.65
C GLN A 174 -23.16 1.99 26.09
N GLY A 175 -22.21 1.79 27.03
CA GLY A 175 -21.81 0.50 27.54
C GLY A 175 -20.50 0.00 26.96
N PHE A 176 -20.27 -1.31 27.07
CA PHE A 176 -19.04 -1.96 26.61
C PHE A 176 -18.95 -1.96 25.09
N ASN A 177 -17.78 -1.64 24.58
CA ASN A 177 -17.40 -1.81 23.19
C ASN A 177 -16.18 -2.72 23.09
N ALA A 178 -16.04 -3.39 21.96
CA ALA A 178 -14.92 -4.27 21.67
C ALA A 178 -14.67 -4.33 20.18
N GLY A 179 -13.43 -4.60 19.79
CA GLY A 179 -13.06 -4.83 18.40
C GLY A 179 -11.91 -5.80 18.29
N VAL A 180 -11.85 -6.48 17.15
CA VAL A 180 -10.73 -7.34 16.78
C VAL A 180 -10.39 -7.09 15.33
N ASP A 181 -9.09 -6.97 15.04
CA ASP A 181 -8.54 -6.76 13.70
C ASP A 181 -7.53 -7.87 13.41
N VAL A 182 -7.59 -8.43 12.22
CA VAL A 182 -6.61 -9.39 11.72
C VAL A 182 -6.05 -8.86 10.41
N ARG A 183 -4.72 -8.78 10.31
CA ARG A 183 -4.01 -8.37 9.11
C ARG A 183 -3.07 -9.48 8.67
N TYR A 184 -3.15 -9.82 7.40
CA TYR A 184 -2.20 -10.67 6.71
C TYR A 184 -1.41 -9.87 5.69
N MET A 185 -0.12 -10.14 5.60
CA MET A 185 0.77 -9.62 4.56
C MET A 185 1.63 -10.76 4.04
N ASP A 186 1.71 -10.87 2.72
CA ASP A 186 2.56 -11.85 2.04
C ASP A 186 4.04 -11.49 2.17
N LYS A 187 4.93 -12.40 1.77
CA LYS A 187 6.37 -12.13 1.68
C LYS A 187 6.65 -10.92 0.79
N ILE A 188 7.70 -10.19 1.11
CA ILE A 188 8.15 -9.00 0.37
C ILE A 188 9.59 -9.22 -0.06
N TYR A 189 9.89 -9.09 -1.36
CA TYR A 189 11.28 -9.05 -1.84
C TYR A 189 11.95 -7.75 -1.40
N VAL A 190 13.24 -7.82 -1.06
CA VAL A 190 13.97 -6.67 -0.53
C VAL A 190 14.94 -6.04 -1.53
N ASP A 191 15.18 -6.71 -2.65
CA ASP A 191 16.03 -6.23 -3.73
C ASP A 191 15.46 -6.56 -5.12
N ASP A 192 15.90 -5.79 -6.12
CA ASP A 192 15.46 -5.94 -7.52
C ASP A 192 15.87 -7.27 -8.16
N LEU A 193 16.87 -7.95 -7.61
CA LEU A 193 17.32 -9.27 -8.08
C LEU A 193 16.48 -10.41 -7.49
N ASN A 194 15.60 -10.08 -6.54
CA ASN A 194 14.75 -11.02 -5.81
C ASN A 194 15.56 -12.10 -5.05
N THR A 195 16.72 -11.71 -4.50
CA THR A 195 17.63 -12.65 -3.83
C THR A 195 17.21 -12.96 -2.41
N ASP A 196 16.51 -12.05 -1.73
CA ASP A 196 16.07 -12.23 -0.35
C ASP A 196 14.66 -11.67 -0.11
N THR A 197 14.01 -12.14 0.95
CA THR A 197 12.62 -11.79 1.26
C THR A 197 12.36 -11.60 2.74
N ALA A 198 11.56 -10.60 3.10
CA ALA A 198 10.89 -10.56 4.39
C ALA A 198 9.75 -11.60 4.40
N PRO A 199 9.67 -12.49 5.41
CA PRO A 199 8.63 -13.52 5.46
C PRO A 199 7.22 -12.94 5.60
N SER A 200 6.21 -13.69 5.13
CA SER A 200 4.80 -13.37 5.36
C SER A 200 4.43 -13.43 6.84
N TYR A 201 3.43 -12.66 7.23
CA TYR A 201 2.94 -12.66 8.61
C TYR A 201 1.44 -12.43 8.70
N THR A 202 0.89 -12.84 9.86
CA THR A 202 -0.47 -12.49 10.30
C THR A 202 -0.37 -11.89 11.69
N VAL A 203 -0.98 -10.73 11.88
CA VAL A 203 -1.02 -10.02 13.17
C VAL A 203 -2.46 -9.76 13.55
N THR A 204 -2.77 -9.99 14.82
CA THR A 204 -4.10 -9.75 15.42
C THR A 204 -3.99 -8.68 16.47
N SER A 205 -4.88 -7.71 16.44
CA SER A 205 -5.05 -6.68 17.46
C SER A 205 -6.45 -6.74 18.05
N MET A 206 -6.58 -6.34 19.30
CA MET A 206 -7.87 -6.33 20.01
C MET A 206 -8.01 -5.02 20.79
N ASN A 207 -9.20 -4.49 20.85
CA ASN A 207 -9.53 -3.37 21.71
C ASN A 207 -10.80 -3.63 22.51
N VAL A 208 -10.86 -3.07 23.70
CA VAL A 208 -12.05 -3.04 24.55
C VAL A 208 -12.22 -1.64 25.15
N GLY A 209 -13.43 -1.26 25.45
CA GLY A 209 -13.68 0.04 26.04
C GLY A 209 -15.06 0.13 26.68
N TYR A 210 -15.32 1.29 27.25
CA TYR A 210 -16.62 1.60 27.85
C TYR A 210 -17.01 3.03 27.49
N ILE A 211 -18.25 3.23 27.07
CA ILE A 211 -18.86 4.53 26.79
C ILE A 211 -19.90 4.80 27.86
N TRP A 212 -19.66 5.83 28.66
CA TRP A 212 -20.63 6.34 29.61
C TRP A 212 -21.20 7.66 29.11
N LYS A 213 -22.52 7.81 29.17
CA LYS A 213 -23.23 9.03 28.84
C LYS A 213 -24.17 9.40 29.97
N ASN A 214 -24.16 10.65 30.39
CA ASN A 214 -25.12 11.20 31.34
C ASN A 214 -25.32 12.70 31.04
N ASN A 215 -26.54 13.07 30.68
CA ASN A 215 -26.90 14.42 30.27
C ASN A 215 -25.89 14.93 29.19
N ASP A 216 -25.18 16.02 29.50
CA ASP A 216 -24.25 16.69 28.59
C ASP A 216 -22.83 16.06 28.59
N TRP A 217 -22.62 15.05 29.41
CA TRP A 217 -21.30 14.40 29.54
C TRP A 217 -21.22 13.08 28.81
N LYS A 218 -20.12 12.90 28.08
CA LYS A 218 -19.74 11.62 27.47
C LYS A 218 -18.31 11.28 27.85
N VAL A 219 -18.14 10.14 28.50
CA VAL A 219 -16.82 9.60 28.87
C VAL A 219 -16.59 8.32 28.06
N ARG A 220 -15.44 8.24 27.40
CA ARG A 220 -15.00 7.06 26.64
C ARG A 220 -13.66 6.60 27.20
N SER A 221 -13.60 5.37 27.66
CA SER A 221 -12.34 4.69 28.00
C SER A 221 -12.04 3.63 26.95
N PHE A 222 -10.78 3.36 26.70
CA PHE A 222 -10.35 2.26 25.85
C PHE A 222 -9.04 1.66 26.37
N ALA A 223 -8.86 0.39 26.06
CA ALA A 223 -7.58 -0.32 26.11
C ALA A 223 -7.44 -1.09 24.79
N ARG A 224 -6.25 -1.10 24.23
CA ARG A 224 -5.91 -1.81 23.00
C ARG A 224 -4.64 -2.61 23.21
N VAL A 225 -4.62 -3.82 22.65
CA VAL A 225 -3.43 -4.66 22.54
C VAL A 225 -3.18 -4.87 21.04
N ASP A 226 -1.99 -4.50 20.59
CA ASP A 226 -1.51 -4.78 19.24
C ASP A 226 -0.59 -5.99 19.29
N ASN A 227 -0.56 -6.75 18.20
CA ASN A 227 0.18 -8.00 18.09
C ASN A 227 -0.11 -8.96 19.27
N LEU A 228 -1.38 -9.27 19.46
CA LEU A 228 -1.91 -10.05 20.59
C LEU A 228 -1.20 -11.38 20.83
N PHE A 229 -0.68 -12.01 19.77
CA PHE A 229 -0.01 -13.31 19.83
C PHE A 229 1.52 -13.20 19.85
N ASP A 230 2.05 -12.00 20.08
CA ASP A 230 3.49 -11.72 20.15
C ASP A 230 4.28 -12.29 18.95
N LYS A 231 3.73 -12.09 17.76
CA LYS A 231 4.34 -12.57 16.52
C LYS A 231 5.60 -11.74 16.22
N ASN A 232 6.75 -12.40 16.10
CA ASN A 232 7.95 -11.77 15.56
C ASN A 232 7.81 -11.66 14.04
N TYR A 233 7.91 -10.45 13.48
CA TYR A 233 7.82 -10.20 12.05
C TYR A 233 8.61 -8.95 11.64
N VAL A 234 8.88 -8.85 10.34
CA VAL A 234 9.48 -7.66 9.73
C VAL A 234 8.39 -6.64 9.47
N GLY A 235 8.48 -5.48 10.11
CA GLY A 235 7.48 -4.40 10.00
C GLY A 235 7.62 -3.57 8.74
N SER A 236 8.87 -3.34 8.31
CA SER A 236 9.19 -2.66 7.05
C SER A 236 10.48 -3.21 6.45
N VAL A 237 10.70 -2.91 5.18
CA VAL A 237 11.92 -3.28 4.47
C VAL A 237 12.60 -2.03 3.91
N ILE A 238 13.93 -2.03 3.92
CA ILE A 238 14.75 -1.04 3.23
C ILE A 238 15.15 -1.65 1.89
N VAL A 239 14.55 -1.17 0.82
CA VAL A 239 14.76 -1.70 -0.53
C VAL A 239 16.16 -1.37 -1.03
N ASN A 240 16.85 -2.37 -1.59
CA ASN A 240 18.17 -2.23 -2.20
C ASN A 240 19.24 -1.62 -1.26
N ASP A 241 19.18 -1.90 0.05
CA ASP A 241 20.19 -1.39 0.98
C ASP A 241 21.59 -1.93 0.65
N GLY A 242 22.52 -1.03 0.40
CA GLY A 242 23.90 -1.38 -0.01
C GLY A 242 24.73 -2.10 1.06
N ASN A 243 24.27 -2.16 2.31
CA ASN A 243 24.90 -2.86 3.42
C ASN A 243 24.15 -4.15 3.79
N SER A 244 23.16 -4.56 2.99
CA SER A 244 22.30 -5.74 3.22
C SER A 244 21.53 -5.69 4.54
N ARG A 245 21.19 -4.50 5.03
CA ARG A 245 20.36 -4.30 6.23
C ARG A 245 18.91 -4.04 5.83
N PHE A 246 18.31 -5.05 5.23
CA PHE A 246 16.99 -4.93 4.61
C PHE A 246 15.82 -4.93 5.60
N PHE A 247 15.99 -5.50 6.78
CA PHE A 247 14.87 -5.84 7.65
C PHE A 247 14.78 -4.91 8.87
N GLU A 248 13.63 -4.28 9.04
CA GLU A 248 13.28 -3.52 10.22
C GLU A 248 12.25 -4.31 11.04
N PRO A 249 12.61 -4.80 12.25
CA PRO A 249 11.69 -5.58 13.05
C PRO A 249 10.53 -4.72 13.52
N ALA A 250 9.34 -5.31 13.56
CA ALA A 250 8.18 -4.70 14.19
C ALA A 250 8.21 -4.92 15.71
N ASP A 251 7.45 -4.10 16.43
CA ASP A 251 7.23 -4.29 17.85
C ASP A 251 6.52 -5.62 18.11
N GLY A 252 6.90 -6.30 19.19
CA GLY A 252 6.18 -7.41 19.75
C GLY A 252 4.81 -6.98 20.29
N ILE A 253 4.25 -7.77 21.20
CA ILE A 253 3.01 -7.40 21.88
C ILE A 253 3.18 -6.04 22.59
N ASN A 254 2.28 -5.12 22.31
CA ASN A 254 2.25 -3.81 22.96
C ASN A 254 0.81 -3.40 23.27
N TRP A 255 0.65 -2.45 24.18
CA TRP A 255 -0.67 -2.01 24.58
C TRP A 255 -0.75 -0.50 24.76
N SER A 256 -1.95 0.03 24.62
CA SER A 256 -2.29 1.42 24.87
C SER A 256 -3.62 1.51 25.59
N ALA A 257 -3.78 2.56 26.41
CA ALA A 257 -5.04 2.87 27.06
C ALA A 257 -5.28 4.38 27.11
N GLY A 258 -6.53 4.79 27.09
CA GLY A 258 -6.86 6.21 27.11
C GLY A 258 -8.26 6.50 27.62
N LEU A 259 -8.46 7.76 27.97
CA LEU A 259 -9.71 8.33 28.43
C LEU A 259 -10.02 9.62 27.66
N SER A 260 -11.25 9.74 27.17
CA SER A 260 -11.77 10.97 26.55
C SER A 260 -13.02 11.42 27.29
N VAL A 261 -13.06 12.70 27.66
CA VAL A 261 -14.22 13.32 28.32
C VAL A 261 -14.72 14.45 27.44
N THR A 262 -15.97 14.40 27.05
CA THR A 262 -16.63 15.42 26.22
C THR A 262 -17.83 15.97 26.98
N LYS A 263 -17.97 17.31 27.03
CA LYS A 263 -19.15 18.01 27.51
C LYS A 263 -19.81 18.72 26.33
N GLN A 264 -21.09 18.53 26.15
CA GLN A 264 -21.91 19.32 25.21
C GLN A 264 -22.47 20.53 25.98
N PHE A 265 -22.46 21.72 25.34
CA PHE A 265 -22.94 22.96 25.92
C PHE A 265 -24.23 23.36 25.21
#